data_5f1d1a030cf994463f961704511c7583
#
_entry.id   5f1d1a030cf994463f961704511c7583
#
_cell.length_a   1.000
_cell.length_b   1.000
_cell.length_c   1.000
_cell.angle_alpha   90.00
_cell.angle_beta   90.00
_cell.angle_gamma   90.00
#
_symmetry.space_group_name_H-M   'P 1'
#
loop_
_entity.id
_entity.type
_entity.pdbx_description
1 polymer ?
#
loop_
_entity_poly.entity_id
_entity_poly.type
_entity_poly.pdbx_seq_one_letter_code
_entity_poly.pdbx_strand_id
1 'polypeptide(L)'
;MKFLKRLFAILLVTALLIGGIAVHAAPSLTISAANDAFLPLNSSYMPTRIGGEYFVPYAVFSTGGLGVRASYDSGQQMLLLSSGTRTLTYLIAQGYVYDQNMTTYDTPAYSLNGQIYVPVRTVCSQFGLSYSLITSTSAQILRICSNSTLSDSSFLNSNKDKLAELVSAYNGNAPAAKPSAPAVEAPQEEETHKPSLVYLAFFNAPGAHTREILDVLDEYGRTATFFLSMEQEGIDPALLRRIVGEGHAVGLALNAYTLSPAELVERANRGNALLLEETGATTRIVSPLAGSGALTPEQLEALISAGYRLWDTTLDSRDDNYSAYRTANSVTTAFSRTDSPVVVRFRDRNATAPALRTVLGYMRTNGITSAGISVLRAPMNERSDVR
;
A
#
# COMPACT_ATOMS: atom_id res chain seq x y z
N MET A 1 49.11 42.46 3.30
CA MET A 1 49.20 41.31 4.23
C MET A 1 48.27 41.38 5.44
N LYS A 2 47.91 42.52 6.02
CA LYS A 2 47.00 42.60 7.20
C LYS A 2 45.52 42.35 6.84
N PHE A 3 45.09 42.63 5.63
CA PHE A 3 43.70 42.44 5.17
C PHE A 3 43.38 40.94 4.90
N LEU A 4 44.32 40.20 4.33
CA LEU A 4 44.17 38.78 4.06
C LEU A 4 44.10 37.91 5.32
N LYS A 5 44.82 38.31 6.39
CA LYS A 5 44.77 37.65 7.70
C LYS A 5 43.46 37.85 8.44
N ARG A 6 42.76 38.98 8.23
CA ARG A 6 41.42 39.26 8.79
C ARG A 6 40.32 38.50 8.05
N LEU A 7 40.45 38.31 6.74
CA LEU A 7 39.52 37.51 5.95
C LEU A 7 39.59 36.01 6.33
N PHE A 8 40.79 35.48 6.58
CA PHE A 8 41.00 34.12 7.02
C PHE A 8 40.51 33.85 8.44
N ALA A 9 40.59 34.82 9.34
CA ALA A 9 40.05 34.72 10.69
C ALA A 9 38.52 34.75 10.74
N ILE A 10 37.86 35.52 9.86
CA ILE A 10 36.40 35.53 9.72
C ILE A 10 35.87 34.25 9.09
N LEU A 11 36.60 33.65 8.13
CA LEU A 11 36.22 32.39 7.52
C LEU A 11 36.38 31.20 8.50
N LEU A 12 37.35 31.25 9.41
CA LEU A 12 37.55 30.22 10.44
C LEU A 12 36.50 30.29 11.56
N VAL A 13 36.01 31.49 11.90
CA VAL A 13 34.96 31.70 12.91
C VAL A 13 33.59 31.31 12.37
N THR A 14 33.31 31.52 11.09
CA THR A 14 32.09 31.06 10.46
C THR A 14 32.05 29.53 10.25
N ALA A 15 33.20 28.88 10.08
CA ALA A 15 33.29 27.43 10.03
C ALA A 15 33.08 26.72 11.39
N LEU A 16 33.30 27.43 12.49
CA LEU A 16 33.11 26.94 13.87
C LEU A 16 31.68 27.15 14.40
N LEU A 17 30.85 27.92 13.69
CA LEU A 17 29.45 28.18 14.07
C LEU A 17 28.45 27.29 13.28
N ILE A 18 28.93 26.46 12.35
CA ILE A 18 28.19 25.30 11.86
C ILE A 18 28.47 24.13 12.81
N GLY A 19 28.25 24.36 14.09
CA GLY A 19 28.09 23.31 15.08
C GLY A 19 26.97 22.41 14.57
N GLY A 20 27.31 21.19 14.17
CA GLY A 20 26.38 20.23 13.61
C GLY A 20 25.14 20.16 14.50
N ILE A 21 24.00 20.57 13.96
CA ILE A 21 22.73 20.06 14.44
C ILE A 21 22.86 18.55 14.23
N ALA A 22 23.18 17.83 15.28
CA ALA A 22 23.08 16.39 15.28
C ALA A 22 21.60 16.10 15.01
N VAL A 23 21.27 15.85 13.75
CA VAL A 23 19.99 15.25 13.39
C VAL A 23 20.04 13.86 14.03
N HIS A 24 19.52 13.78 15.26
CA HIS A 24 19.28 12.49 15.86
C HIS A 24 18.26 11.80 14.97
N ALA A 25 18.69 10.82 14.22
CA ALA A 25 17.77 9.92 13.53
C ALA A 25 16.75 9.46 14.59
N ALA A 26 15.46 9.61 14.28
CA ALA A 26 14.42 9.12 15.18
C ALA A 26 14.73 7.64 15.50
N PRO A 27 14.62 7.21 16.77
CA PRO A 27 14.93 5.83 17.14
C PRO A 27 14.09 4.88 16.29
N SER A 28 14.73 3.89 15.69
CA SER A 28 14.08 2.91 14.80
C SER A 28 13.14 1.97 15.54
N LEU A 29 13.33 1.79 16.86
CA LEU A 29 12.52 0.93 17.70
C LEU A 29 11.33 1.68 18.29
N THR A 30 10.12 1.17 18.06
CA THR A 30 8.90 1.64 18.74
C THR A 30 8.37 0.54 19.65
N ILE A 31 8.09 0.85 20.90
CA ILE A 31 7.62 -0.09 21.93
C ILE A 31 6.27 0.34 22.49
N SER A 32 5.47 -0.61 22.99
CA SER A 32 4.20 -0.32 23.65
C SER A 32 4.35 -0.18 25.15
N ALA A 33 3.58 0.73 25.72
CA ALA A 33 3.34 0.83 27.16
C ALA A 33 1.85 0.95 27.44
N ALA A 34 1.39 0.34 28.54
CA ALA A 34 0.02 0.41 29.02
C ALA A 34 -0.01 0.99 30.42
N ASN A 35 -0.77 2.07 30.62
CA ASN A 35 -0.75 2.87 31.85
C ASN A 35 0.69 3.26 32.23
N ASP A 36 1.19 2.76 33.36
CA ASP A 36 2.49 3.12 33.91
C ASP A 36 3.54 2.00 33.75
N ALA A 37 3.34 1.06 32.82
CA ALA A 37 4.23 -0.07 32.61
C ALA A 37 4.56 -0.30 31.12
N PHE A 38 5.81 -0.64 30.81
CA PHE A 38 6.18 -1.16 29.51
C PHE A 38 5.61 -2.56 29.28
N LEU A 39 5.18 -2.82 28.04
CA LEU A 39 4.80 -4.17 27.61
C LEU A 39 6.04 -4.93 27.09
N PRO A 40 6.02 -6.28 27.09
CA PRO A 40 7.11 -7.08 26.57
C PRO A 40 7.47 -6.75 25.13
N LEU A 41 8.75 -6.76 24.78
CA LEU A 41 9.23 -6.51 23.42
C LEU A 41 9.17 -7.80 22.59
N ASN A 42 7.98 -8.19 22.18
CA ASN A 42 7.74 -9.36 21.34
C ASN A 42 6.61 -9.09 20.34
N SER A 43 6.39 -9.97 19.40
CA SER A 43 5.40 -9.82 18.31
C SER A 43 3.96 -9.57 18.81
N SER A 44 3.61 -9.95 20.06
CA SER A 44 2.27 -9.76 20.60
C SER A 44 2.00 -8.33 21.09
N TYR A 45 3.03 -7.48 21.20
CA TYR A 45 2.88 -6.14 21.77
C TYR A 45 3.59 -5.03 20.98
N MET A 46 4.41 -5.37 19.97
CA MET A 46 5.16 -4.37 19.21
C MET A 46 4.26 -3.59 18.27
N PRO A 47 4.29 -2.24 18.33
CA PRO A 47 3.52 -1.40 17.41
C PRO A 47 4.09 -1.43 16.00
N THR A 48 3.23 -1.13 15.03
CA THR A 48 3.64 -0.87 13.64
C THR A 48 2.94 0.37 13.11
N ARG A 49 3.42 0.91 12.00
CA ARG A 49 2.76 2.01 11.28
C ARG A 49 2.22 1.51 9.95
N ILE A 50 0.94 1.76 9.69
CA ILE A 50 0.27 1.42 8.44
C ILE A 50 -0.44 2.69 7.96
N GLY A 51 -0.14 3.15 6.76
CA GLY A 51 -0.75 4.37 6.21
C GLY A 51 -0.50 5.65 7.05
N GLY A 52 0.60 5.68 7.83
CA GLY A 52 0.91 6.81 8.71
C GLY A 52 0.30 6.72 10.11
N GLU A 53 -0.65 5.81 10.36
CA GLU A 53 -1.26 5.57 11.67
C GLU A 53 -0.55 4.47 12.44
N TYR A 54 -0.66 4.52 13.78
CA TYR A 54 -0.15 3.48 14.66
C TYR A 54 -1.18 2.37 14.83
N PHE A 55 -0.70 1.15 14.64
CA PHE A 55 -1.41 -0.09 14.92
C PHE A 55 -0.65 -0.90 15.95
N VAL A 56 -1.39 -1.59 16.81
CA VAL A 56 -0.84 -2.53 17.79
C VAL A 56 -1.55 -3.87 17.70
N PRO A 57 -0.90 -4.97 18.05
CA PRO A 57 -1.61 -6.23 18.27
C PRO A 57 -2.74 -6.02 19.27
N TYR A 58 -3.91 -6.58 19.03
CA TYR A 58 -5.07 -6.38 19.90
C TYR A 58 -4.81 -6.76 21.37
N ALA A 59 -3.85 -7.66 21.60
CA ALA A 59 -3.39 -8.08 22.92
C ALA A 59 -2.92 -6.92 23.80
N VAL A 60 -2.43 -5.82 23.19
CA VAL A 60 -2.04 -4.60 23.91
C VAL A 60 -3.22 -4.06 24.72
N PHE A 61 -4.41 -4.02 24.13
CA PHE A 61 -5.61 -3.47 24.77
C PHE A 61 -6.19 -4.37 25.86
N SER A 62 -5.95 -5.67 25.82
CA SER A 62 -6.38 -6.62 26.84
C SER A 62 -5.36 -6.83 27.97
N THR A 63 -4.26 -6.08 27.92
CA THR A 63 -3.15 -6.17 28.88
C THR A 63 -2.98 -4.84 29.63
N GLY A 64 -2.24 -4.83 30.71
CA GLY A 64 -1.81 -3.62 31.42
C GLY A 64 -2.95 -2.83 32.09
N GLY A 65 -4.09 -3.43 32.34
CA GLY A 65 -5.19 -2.79 33.06
C GLY A 65 -5.95 -1.73 32.25
N LEU A 66 -5.90 -1.77 30.91
CA LEU A 66 -6.62 -0.84 30.05
C LEU A 66 -8.14 -1.04 30.04
N GLY A 67 -8.63 -2.15 30.62
CA GLY A 67 -10.07 -2.40 30.80
C GLY A 67 -10.80 -2.85 29.52
N VAL A 68 -10.09 -3.19 28.46
CA VAL A 68 -10.66 -3.74 27.23
C VAL A 68 -10.48 -5.25 27.21
N ARG A 69 -11.55 -5.98 26.96
CA ARG A 69 -11.53 -7.43 26.73
C ARG A 69 -11.47 -7.70 25.23
N ALA A 70 -10.74 -8.73 24.84
CA ALA A 70 -10.65 -9.16 23.47
C ALA A 70 -11.08 -10.62 23.33
N SER A 71 -11.86 -10.93 22.30
CA SER A 71 -12.21 -12.29 21.90
C SER A 71 -12.02 -12.41 20.40
N TYR A 72 -11.20 -13.36 19.97
CA TYR A 72 -10.94 -13.63 18.57
C TYR A 72 -11.43 -15.01 18.14
N ASP A 73 -12.32 -15.05 17.18
CA ASP A 73 -12.78 -16.25 16.50
C ASP A 73 -12.00 -16.44 15.19
N SER A 74 -11.10 -17.41 15.17
CA SER A 74 -10.27 -17.70 14.00
C SER A 74 -11.05 -18.33 12.85
N GLY A 75 -12.16 -19.03 13.13
CA GLY A 75 -13.01 -19.66 12.11
C GLY A 75 -13.82 -18.62 11.33
N GLN A 76 -14.31 -17.60 12.00
CA GLN A 76 -15.04 -16.48 11.40
C GLN A 76 -14.12 -15.30 11.07
N GLN A 77 -12.87 -15.35 11.46
CA GLN A 77 -11.91 -14.23 11.39
C GLN A 77 -12.50 -12.93 11.98
N MET A 78 -13.14 -13.07 13.14
CA MET A 78 -13.83 -11.99 13.82
C MET A 78 -13.13 -11.67 15.14
N LEU A 79 -12.75 -10.42 15.34
CA LEU A 79 -12.22 -9.90 16.60
C LEU A 79 -13.27 -8.99 17.24
N LEU A 80 -13.68 -9.32 18.46
CA LEU A 80 -14.52 -8.49 19.31
C LEU A 80 -13.66 -7.87 20.42
N LEU A 81 -13.62 -6.53 20.46
CA LEU A 81 -13.13 -5.76 21.59
C LEU A 81 -14.32 -5.21 22.39
N SER A 82 -14.27 -5.26 23.71
CA SER A 82 -15.37 -4.82 24.57
C SER A 82 -14.90 -4.21 25.88
N SER A 83 -15.61 -3.17 26.35
CA SER A 83 -15.44 -2.57 27.68
C SER A 83 -16.77 -1.98 28.13
N GLY A 84 -17.34 -2.54 29.22
CA GLY A 84 -18.70 -2.22 29.65
C GLY A 84 -19.71 -2.55 28.53
N THR A 85 -20.49 -1.55 28.13
CA THR A 85 -21.48 -1.65 27.04
C THR A 85 -20.91 -1.30 25.66
N ARG A 86 -19.67 -0.81 25.59
CA ARG A 86 -19.04 -0.42 24.33
C ARG A 86 -18.37 -1.62 23.67
N THR A 87 -18.52 -1.74 22.37
CA THR A 87 -17.87 -2.79 21.58
C THR A 87 -17.29 -2.23 20.28
N LEU A 88 -16.26 -2.91 19.78
CA LEU A 88 -15.80 -2.83 18.39
C LEU A 88 -15.69 -4.24 17.85
N THR A 89 -16.40 -4.52 16.77
CA THR A 89 -16.35 -5.81 16.09
C THR A 89 -15.60 -5.62 14.77
N TYR A 90 -14.48 -6.32 14.62
CA TYR A 90 -13.69 -6.35 13.40
C TYR A 90 -13.98 -7.65 12.65
N LEU A 91 -14.56 -7.56 11.47
CA LEU A 91 -14.67 -8.66 10.50
C LEU A 91 -13.44 -8.61 9.61
N ILE A 92 -12.37 -9.31 10.00
CA ILE A 92 -11.03 -9.15 9.43
C ILE A 92 -10.99 -9.55 7.94
N ALA A 93 -11.65 -10.65 7.61
CA ALA A 93 -11.74 -11.12 6.23
C ALA A 93 -12.49 -10.15 5.31
N GLN A 94 -13.45 -9.39 5.85
CA GLN A 94 -14.24 -8.41 5.11
C GLN A 94 -13.63 -7.01 5.15
N GLY A 95 -12.64 -6.76 6.03
CA GLY A 95 -12.09 -5.43 6.26
C GLY A 95 -13.10 -4.45 6.83
N TYR A 96 -14.00 -4.93 7.67
CA TYR A 96 -15.14 -4.19 8.18
C TYR A 96 -15.06 -4.06 9.69
N VAL A 97 -15.38 -2.88 10.22
CA VAL A 97 -15.47 -2.67 11.67
C VAL A 97 -16.72 -1.85 12.02
N TYR A 98 -17.39 -2.25 13.08
CA TYR A 98 -18.56 -1.55 13.59
C TYR A 98 -18.63 -1.62 15.12
N ASP A 99 -19.33 -0.65 15.70
CA ASP A 99 -19.58 -0.58 17.15
C ASP A 99 -20.91 -1.24 17.54
N GLN A 100 -21.29 -1.15 18.84
CA GLN A 100 -22.55 -1.66 19.39
C GLN A 100 -23.81 -1.02 18.76
N ASN A 101 -23.68 0.12 18.11
CA ASN A 101 -24.78 0.84 17.43
C ASN A 101 -24.78 0.58 15.92
N MET A 102 -23.97 -0.36 15.43
CA MET A 102 -23.76 -0.65 14.01
C MET A 102 -23.14 0.54 13.23
N THR A 103 -22.54 1.52 13.93
CA THR A 103 -21.76 2.58 13.31
C THR A 103 -20.47 2.00 12.76
N THR A 104 -20.19 2.25 11.49
CA THR A 104 -19.01 1.71 10.80
C THR A 104 -17.85 2.68 10.84
N TYR A 105 -16.62 2.15 10.80
CA TYR A 105 -15.38 2.90 10.82
C TYR A 105 -14.49 2.49 9.66
N ASP A 106 -13.78 3.43 9.04
CA ASP A 106 -12.90 3.20 7.88
C ASP A 106 -11.50 2.70 8.25
N THR A 107 -11.32 2.22 9.47
CA THR A 107 -10.03 1.78 10.01
C THR A 107 -10.06 0.30 10.40
N PRO A 108 -9.89 -0.62 9.43
CA PRO A 108 -9.96 -2.06 9.68
C PRO A 108 -8.80 -2.57 10.53
N ALA A 109 -8.95 -3.80 11.04
CA ALA A 109 -7.84 -4.54 11.62
C ALA A 109 -7.05 -5.27 10.53
N TYR A 110 -5.75 -5.52 10.79
CA TYR A 110 -4.84 -6.18 9.86
C TYR A 110 -4.27 -7.47 10.48
N SER A 111 -4.18 -8.52 9.70
CA SER A 111 -3.43 -9.72 10.07
C SER A 111 -2.02 -9.65 9.50
N LEU A 112 -1.00 -9.56 10.37
CA LEU A 112 0.41 -9.48 10.01
C LEU A 112 1.18 -10.53 10.83
N ASN A 113 1.89 -11.43 10.17
CA ASN A 113 2.72 -12.48 10.81
C ASN A 113 1.95 -13.26 11.90
N GLY A 114 0.69 -13.59 11.65
CA GLY A 114 -0.16 -14.32 12.59
C GLY A 114 -0.71 -13.48 13.76
N GLN A 115 -0.40 -12.20 13.83
CA GLN A 115 -0.95 -11.27 14.82
C GLN A 115 -2.00 -10.37 14.17
N ILE A 116 -3.04 -10.02 14.93
CA ILE A 116 -4.08 -9.11 14.49
C ILE A 116 -3.83 -7.74 15.08
N TYR A 117 -3.55 -6.78 14.20
CA TYR A 117 -3.28 -5.40 14.52
C TYR A 117 -4.54 -4.55 14.41
N VAL A 118 -4.79 -3.72 15.39
CA VAL A 118 -5.92 -2.79 15.43
C VAL A 118 -5.44 -1.33 15.50
N PRO A 119 -6.17 -0.37 14.90
CA PRO A 119 -5.79 1.03 14.88
C PRO A 119 -5.91 1.65 16.26
N VAL A 120 -4.82 2.22 16.76
CA VAL A 120 -4.75 2.78 18.13
C VAL A 120 -5.75 3.91 18.32
N ARG A 121 -5.85 4.82 17.35
CA ARG A 121 -6.76 5.97 17.43
C ARG A 121 -8.22 5.54 17.59
N THR A 122 -8.69 4.66 16.72
CA THR A 122 -10.09 4.20 16.71
C THR A 122 -10.44 3.46 18.00
N VAL A 123 -9.57 2.52 18.45
CA VAL A 123 -9.80 1.77 19.68
C VAL A 123 -9.76 2.69 20.90
N CYS A 124 -8.79 3.59 21.00
CA CYS A 124 -8.71 4.54 22.12
C CYS A 124 -9.96 5.45 22.16
N SER A 125 -10.37 5.99 21.02
CA SER A 125 -11.57 6.84 20.93
C SER A 125 -12.84 6.10 21.39
N GLN A 126 -13.01 4.85 20.95
CA GLN A 126 -14.20 4.05 21.27
C GLN A 126 -14.27 3.70 22.76
N PHE A 127 -13.15 3.37 23.37
CA PHE A 127 -13.13 2.91 24.77
C PHE A 127 -12.78 4.00 25.77
N GLY A 128 -12.61 5.27 25.33
CA GLY A 128 -12.28 6.40 26.22
C GLY A 128 -10.87 6.31 26.78
N LEU A 129 -9.95 5.71 26.04
CA LEU A 129 -8.54 5.66 26.36
C LEU A 129 -7.80 6.86 25.75
N SER A 130 -6.71 7.26 26.38
CA SER A 130 -5.76 8.23 25.80
C SER A 130 -4.53 7.49 25.29
N TYR A 131 -3.83 8.08 24.31
CA TYR A 131 -2.52 7.59 23.90
C TYR A 131 -1.57 8.75 23.60
N SER A 132 -0.29 8.50 23.78
CA SER A 132 0.79 9.47 23.50
C SER A 132 1.98 8.75 22.86
N LEU A 133 2.79 9.52 22.16
CA LEU A 133 4.05 9.05 21.58
C LEU A 133 5.19 9.79 22.28
N ILE A 134 5.92 9.06 23.11
CA ILE A 134 7.04 9.61 23.90
C ILE A 134 8.34 9.25 23.17
N THR A 135 9.16 10.26 22.87
CA THR A 135 10.48 10.06 22.25
C THR A 135 11.55 10.02 23.32
N SER A 136 12.32 8.94 23.36
CA SER A 136 13.52 8.80 24.17
C SER A 136 14.77 8.68 23.28
N THR A 137 15.95 8.66 23.87
CA THR A 137 17.22 8.46 23.14
C THR A 137 17.36 7.06 22.53
N SER A 138 16.66 6.05 23.06
CA SER A 138 16.84 4.65 22.70
C SER A 138 15.63 4.02 22.02
N ALA A 139 14.43 4.58 22.21
CA ALA A 139 13.20 4.08 21.58
C ALA A 139 12.11 5.14 21.51
N GLN A 140 11.15 4.98 20.61
CA GLN A 140 9.84 5.62 20.70
C GLN A 140 8.93 4.77 21.56
N ILE A 141 8.09 5.37 22.39
CA ILE A 141 7.16 4.67 23.28
C ILE A 141 5.74 5.10 22.90
N LEU A 142 4.96 4.17 22.39
CA LEU A 142 3.53 4.34 22.22
C LEU A 142 2.84 3.95 23.53
N ARG A 143 2.45 4.95 24.33
CA ARG A 143 1.83 4.74 25.63
C ARG A 143 0.31 4.90 25.51
N ILE A 144 -0.43 3.90 25.96
CA ILE A 144 -1.89 3.90 25.99
C ILE A 144 -2.34 3.88 27.45
N CYS A 145 -3.28 4.76 27.81
CA CYS A 145 -3.70 4.95 29.20
C CYS A 145 -5.21 4.91 29.36
N SER A 146 -5.67 4.23 30.42
CA SER A 146 -7.05 4.29 30.94
C SER A 146 -7.11 5.10 32.24
N ASN A 147 -6.19 4.86 33.16
CA ASN A 147 -6.11 5.44 34.50
C ASN A 147 -4.65 5.66 34.89
N SER A 148 -3.90 6.48 34.15
CA SER A 148 -2.54 6.79 34.54
C SER A 148 -2.50 7.99 35.51
N THR A 149 -1.70 7.87 36.57
CA THR A 149 -1.42 8.97 37.50
C THR A 149 -0.15 9.73 37.13
N LEU A 150 0.67 9.16 36.23
CA LEU A 150 1.93 9.76 35.83
C LEU A 150 1.77 10.53 34.50
N SER A 151 2.36 11.72 34.43
CA SER A 151 2.61 12.39 33.16
C SER A 151 3.62 11.59 32.32
N ASP A 152 3.66 11.83 31.00
CA ASP A 152 4.61 11.15 30.12
C ASP A 152 6.08 11.38 30.52
N SER A 153 6.41 12.58 30.95
CA SER A 153 7.76 12.90 31.45
C SER A 153 8.07 12.16 32.75
N SER A 154 7.11 12.10 33.69
CA SER A 154 7.28 11.38 34.95
C SER A 154 7.38 9.87 34.71
N PHE A 155 6.54 9.33 33.81
CA PHE A 155 6.60 7.92 33.40
C PHE A 155 7.99 7.57 32.80
N LEU A 156 8.49 8.39 31.86
CA LEU A 156 9.80 8.17 31.25
C LEU A 156 10.93 8.21 32.28
N ASN A 157 10.92 9.24 33.15
CA ASN A 157 11.95 9.40 34.17
C ASN A 157 11.96 8.25 35.19
N SER A 158 10.78 7.82 35.67
CA SER A 158 10.68 6.73 36.63
C SER A 158 11.00 5.35 36.06
N ASN A 159 10.94 5.19 34.74
CA ASN A 159 11.18 3.92 34.05
C ASN A 159 12.43 3.93 33.15
N LYS A 160 13.32 4.92 33.29
CA LYS A 160 14.48 5.09 32.42
C LYS A 160 15.39 3.87 32.41
N ASP A 161 15.71 3.34 33.59
CA ASP A 161 16.62 2.19 33.73
C ASP A 161 15.97 0.93 33.15
N LYS A 162 14.68 0.74 33.40
CA LYS A 162 13.93 -0.39 32.84
C LYS A 162 13.82 -0.31 31.31
N LEU A 163 13.67 0.90 30.74
CA LEU A 163 13.71 1.11 29.31
C LEU A 163 15.07 0.69 28.73
N ALA A 164 16.16 1.12 29.36
CA ALA A 164 17.51 0.77 28.93
C ALA A 164 17.75 -0.74 28.99
N GLU A 165 17.29 -1.42 30.05
CA GLU A 165 17.36 -2.87 30.19
C GLU A 165 16.58 -3.59 29.08
N LEU A 166 15.32 -3.20 28.84
CA LEU A 166 14.47 -3.78 27.80
C LEU A 166 15.07 -3.64 26.41
N VAL A 167 15.56 -2.43 26.07
CA VAL A 167 16.18 -2.18 24.77
C VAL A 167 17.49 -2.94 24.62
N SER A 168 18.29 -3.03 25.69
CA SER A 168 19.52 -3.82 25.69
C SER A 168 19.24 -5.32 25.52
N ALA A 169 18.25 -5.84 26.24
CA ALA A 169 17.84 -7.24 26.10
C ALA A 169 17.30 -7.55 24.70
N TYR A 170 16.52 -6.65 24.12
CA TYR A 170 16.04 -6.77 22.75
C TYR A 170 17.18 -6.78 21.73
N ASN A 171 18.13 -5.85 21.83
CA ASN A 171 19.29 -5.77 20.96
C ASN A 171 20.28 -6.94 21.19
N GLY A 172 20.39 -7.46 22.42
CA GLY A 172 21.20 -8.62 22.74
C GLY A 172 20.60 -9.96 22.29
N ASN A 173 19.27 -10.01 22.12
CA ASN A 173 18.54 -11.15 21.58
C ASN A 173 18.25 -11.02 20.07
N ALA A 174 18.55 -9.86 19.47
CA ALA A 174 18.63 -9.74 18.03
C ALA A 174 19.77 -10.68 17.56
N PRO A 175 19.58 -11.52 16.53
CA PRO A 175 20.64 -12.39 16.05
C PRO A 175 21.86 -11.53 15.74
N ALA A 176 22.89 -11.68 16.59
CA ALA A 176 24.14 -10.96 16.44
C ALA A 176 24.71 -11.32 15.05
N ALA A 177 25.07 -10.29 14.28
CA ALA A 177 25.95 -10.49 13.14
C ALA A 177 27.20 -11.19 13.64
N LYS A 178 27.31 -12.50 13.39
CA LYS A 178 28.46 -13.31 13.80
C LYS A 178 29.73 -12.81 13.10
N PRO A 179 30.87 -12.70 13.84
CA PRO A 179 32.17 -12.62 13.19
C PRO A 179 32.39 -13.90 12.37
N SER A 180 32.92 -13.73 11.18
CA SER A 180 33.16 -14.79 10.21
C SER A 180 34.01 -15.93 10.78
N ALA A 181 33.46 -17.13 10.85
CA ALA A 181 34.14 -18.41 10.87
C ALA A 181 33.58 -19.28 9.71
N PRO A 182 34.34 -20.31 9.22
CA PRO A 182 34.29 -20.70 7.82
C PRO A 182 32.96 -21.29 7.36
N ALA A 183 32.69 -21.09 6.10
CA ALA A 183 31.46 -21.37 5.35
C ALA A 183 30.72 -22.64 5.80
N VAL A 184 29.64 -22.40 6.52
CA VAL A 184 28.44 -23.22 6.56
C VAL A 184 27.36 -22.32 6.02
N GLU A 185 26.56 -22.80 5.09
CA GLU A 185 25.54 -22.08 4.35
C GLU A 185 24.77 -21.07 5.22
N ALA A 186 24.79 -19.80 4.82
CA ALA A 186 24.07 -18.73 5.47
C ALA A 186 22.59 -19.08 5.54
N PRO A 187 21.86 -18.75 6.65
CA PRO A 187 20.42 -18.66 6.60
C PRO A 187 20.08 -17.63 5.51
N GLN A 188 19.30 -18.04 4.54
CA GLN A 188 18.83 -17.15 3.49
C GLN A 188 18.22 -15.92 4.17
N GLU A 189 18.74 -14.72 3.89
CA GLU A 189 18.01 -13.47 4.05
C GLU A 189 16.65 -13.72 3.42
N GLU A 190 15.55 -13.51 4.14
CA GLU A 190 14.23 -13.48 3.51
C GLU A 190 14.34 -12.40 2.43
N GLU A 191 14.51 -12.83 1.19
CA GLU A 191 14.53 -11.94 0.03
C GLU A 191 13.19 -11.19 0.06
N THR A 192 13.26 -9.90 0.32
CA THR A 192 12.08 -9.03 0.26
C THR A 192 11.68 -8.90 -1.21
N HIS A 193 10.84 -9.84 -1.66
CA HIS A 193 10.30 -9.82 -3.01
C HIS A 193 9.50 -8.54 -3.24
N LYS A 194 9.76 -7.88 -4.35
CA LYS A 194 8.97 -6.74 -4.83
C LYS A 194 8.98 -6.70 -6.35
N PRO A 195 7.86 -6.37 -7.00
CA PRO A 195 7.83 -6.29 -8.46
C PRO A 195 8.91 -5.33 -8.98
N SER A 196 9.63 -5.74 -10.01
CA SER A 196 10.61 -4.88 -10.67
C SER A 196 9.95 -3.69 -11.36
N LEU A 197 8.69 -3.84 -11.79
CA LEU A 197 7.86 -2.80 -12.37
C LEU A 197 6.38 -3.14 -12.23
N VAL A 198 5.54 -2.14 -11.97
CA VAL A 198 4.08 -2.31 -11.92
C VAL A 198 3.43 -1.49 -13.04
N TYR A 199 2.53 -2.13 -13.78
CA TYR A 199 1.61 -1.48 -14.70
C TYR A 199 0.23 -1.45 -14.07
N LEU A 200 -0.29 -0.26 -13.78
CA LEU A 200 -1.64 -0.06 -13.28
C LEU A 200 -2.59 0.03 -14.48
N ALA A 201 -3.48 -0.94 -14.61
CA ALA A 201 -4.40 -1.06 -15.75
C ALA A 201 -5.86 -0.94 -15.27
N PHE A 202 -6.57 0.09 -15.73
CA PHE A 202 -7.95 0.37 -15.35
C PHE A 202 -8.90 -0.01 -16.50
N PHE A 203 -9.81 -0.94 -16.22
CA PHE A 203 -10.82 -1.41 -17.17
C PHE A 203 -12.19 -0.78 -16.88
N ASN A 204 -13.08 -0.77 -17.87
CA ASN A 204 -14.38 -0.10 -17.79
C ASN A 204 -14.25 1.39 -17.46
N ALA A 205 -13.20 2.03 -17.97
CA ALA A 205 -12.93 3.45 -17.83
C ALA A 205 -12.86 4.12 -19.23
N PRO A 206 -13.24 5.41 -19.35
CA PRO A 206 -13.75 6.26 -18.27
C PRO A 206 -15.18 5.92 -17.85
N GLY A 207 -15.44 5.93 -16.57
CA GLY A 207 -16.73 5.66 -15.94
C GLY A 207 -17.00 6.57 -14.75
N ALA A 208 -17.94 6.17 -13.88
CA ALA A 208 -18.43 7.00 -12.78
C ALA A 208 -17.35 7.38 -11.74
N HIS A 209 -16.34 6.52 -11.54
CA HIS A 209 -15.28 6.70 -10.54
C HIS A 209 -13.92 7.08 -11.15
N THR A 210 -13.83 7.24 -12.47
CA THR A 210 -12.57 7.58 -13.14
C THR A 210 -11.98 8.90 -12.64
N ARG A 211 -12.82 9.89 -12.32
CA ARG A 211 -12.36 11.19 -11.79
C ARG A 211 -11.55 11.00 -10.50
N GLU A 212 -12.09 10.24 -9.55
CA GLU A 212 -11.46 9.97 -8.26
C GLU A 212 -10.18 9.13 -8.42
N ILE A 213 -10.15 8.22 -9.38
CA ILE A 213 -8.97 7.42 -9.72
C ILE A 213 -7.85 8.32 -10.25
N LEU A 214 -8.16 9.25 -11.16
CA LEU A 214 -7.21 10.22 -11.70
C LEU A 214 -6.67 11.15 -10.62
N ASP A 215 -7.52 11.65 -9.72
CA ASP A 215 -7.12 12.50 -8.59
C ASP A 215 -6.12 11.76 -7.67
N VAL A 216 -6.32 10.46 -7.43
CA VAL A 216 -5.36 9.65 -6.64
C VAL A 216 -4.06 9.42 -7.40
N LEU A 217 -4.09 9.18 -8.70
CA LEU A 217 -2.87 9.01 -9.50
C LEU A 217 -2.03 10.29 -9.51
N ASP A 218 -2.68 11.45 -9.66
CA ASP A 218 -2.03 12.76 -9.60
C ASP A 218 -1.41 13.04 -8.21
N GLU A 219 -2.15 12.77 -7.11
CA GLU A 219 -1.64 12.90 -5.73
C GLU A 219 -0.32 12.15 -5.51
N TYR A 220 -0.14 11.01 -6.17
CA TYR A 220 1.06 10.19 -6.06
C TYR A 220 2.07 10.39 -7.19
N GLY A 221 1.77 11.26 -8.18
CA GLY A 221 2.61 11.50 -9.35
C GLY A 221 2.81 10.23 -10.19
N ARG A 222 1.76 9.43 -10.40
CA ARG A 222 1.84 8.13 -11.08
C ARG A 222 1.04 8.12 -12.36
N THR A 223 1.63 7.54 -13.40
CA THR A 223 0.93 7.25 -14.65
C THR A 223 0.39 5.83 -14.68
N ALA A 224 -0.68 5.62 -15.44
CA ALA A 224 -1.38 4.36 -15.56
C ALA A 224 -1.83 4.12 -17.01
N THR A 225 -2.52 3.00 -17.25
CA THR A 225 -3.15 2.69 -18.53
C THR A 225 -4.65 2.49 -18.33
N PHE A 226 -5.45 3.18 -19.12
CA PHE A 226 -6.90 3.06 -19.11
C PHE A 226 -7.35 2.29 -20.35
N PHE A 227 -8.05 1.17 -20.14
CA PHE A 227 -8.55 0.32 -21.21
C PHE A 227 -10.01 0.67 -21.53
N LEU A 228 -10.18 1.34 -22.66
CA LEU A 228 -11.46 1.74 -23.21
C LEU A 228 -12.22 0.52 -23.73
N SER A 229 -13.46 0.31 -23.29
CA SER A 229 -14.34 -0.74 -23.76
C SER A 229 -15.42 -0.18 -24.70
N MET A 230 -15.56 -0.79 -25.87
CA MET A 230 -16.58 -0.40 -26.83
C MET A 230 -17.96 -1.00 -26.53
N GLU A 231 -18.06 -1.85 -25.52
CA GLU A 231 -19.34 -2.29 -24.94
C GLU A 231 -19.90 -1.32 -23.90
N GLN A 232 -19.11 -0.32 -23.49
CA GLN A 232 -19.53 0.68 -22.53
C GLN A 232 -20.30 1.81 -23.24
N GLU A 233 -21.49 2.10 -22.75
CA GLU A 233 -22.27 3.26 -23.18
C GLU A 233 -21.90 4.52 -22.36
N GLY A 234 -22.10 5.70 -22.96
CA GLY A 234 -21.98 6.97 -22.24
C GLY A 234 -20.55 7.33 -21.81
N ILE A 235 -19.56 7.02 -22.64
CA ILE A 235 -18.17 7.46 -22.42
C ILE A 235 -18.12 8.98 -22.35
N ASP A 236 -17.66 9.52 -21.20
CA ASP A 236 -17.48 10.97 -21.03
C ASP A 236 -16.23 11.46 -21.78
N PRO A 237 -16.38 12.27 -22.85
CA PRO A 237 -15.24 12.76 -23.62
C PRO A 237 -14.30 13.65 -22.80
N ALA A 238 -14.82 14.36 -21.80
CA ALA A 238 -13.98 15.22 -20.95
C ALA A 238 -13.03 14.39 -20.09
N LEU A 239 -13.49 13.25 -19.55
CA LEU A 239 -12.65 12.33 -18.81
C LEU A 239 -11.64 11.64 -19.73
N LEU A 240 -12.01 11.29 -20.96
CA LEU A 240 -11.09 10.70 -21.92
C LEU A 240 -9.97 11.68 -22.28
N ARG A 241 -10.30 12.96 -22.52
CA ARG A 241 -9.31 14.03 -22.73
C ARG A 241 -8.44 14.26 -21.50
N ARG A 242 -9.01 14.17 -20.29
CA ARG A 242 -8.24 14.27 -19.04
C ARG A 242 -7.21 13.14 -18.91
N ILE A 243 -7.62 11.89 -19.17
CA ILE A 243 -6.72 10.71 -19.16
C ILE A 243 -5.49 10.94 -20.06
N VAL A 244 -5.73 11.35 -21.30
CA VAL A 244 -4.63 11.59 -22.26
C VAL A 244 -3.83 12.82 -21.87
N GLY A 245 -4.48 13.90 -21.45
CA GLY A 245 -3.84 15.18 -21.09
C GLY A 245 -2.95 15.09 -19.85
N GLU A 246 -3.25 14.22 -18.91
CA GLU A 246 -2.43 13.94 -17.72
C GLU A 246 -1.31 12.91 -17.99
N GLY A 247 -1.15 12.47 -19.25
CA GLY A 247 -0.04 11.59 -19.66
C GLY A 247 -0.27 10.11 -19.34
N HIS A 248 -1.50 9.71 -19.08
CA HIS A 248 -1.85 8.29 -18.98
C HIS A 248 -1.93 7.63 -20.35
N ALA A 249 -1.58 6.35 -20.42
CA ALA A 249 -1.76 5.57 -21.65
C ALA A 249 -3.23 5.15 -21.83
N VAL A 250 -3.66 5.00 -23.07
CA VAL A 250 -4.95 4.40 -23.40
C VAL A 250 -4.72 3.11 -24.18
N GLY A 251 -5.43 2.05 -23.81
CA GLY A 251 -5.55 0.79 -24.53
C GLY A 251 -7.02 0.51 -24.85
N LEU A 252 -7.27 -0.56 -25.60
CA LEU A 252 -8.62 -1.03 -25.94
C LEU A 252 -8.89 -2.38 -25.26
N ALA A 253 -9.94 -2.46 -24.48
CA ALA A 253 -10.44 -3.69 -23.92
C ALA A 253 -11.34 -4.41 -24.95
N LEU A 254 -11.05 -5.65 -25.25
CA LEU A 254 -11.75 -6.40 -26.29
C LEU A 254 -12.43 -7.65 -25.71
N ASN A 255 -13.76 -7.71 -25.83
CA ASN A 255 -14.48 -8.95 -25.60
C ASN A 255 -14.51 -9.76 -26.90
N ALA A 256 -13.69 -10.80 -26.96
CA ALA A 256 -13.50 -11.59 -28.17
C ALA A 256 -14.44 -12.82 -28.26
N TYR A 257 -15.24 -13.08 -27.24
CA TYR A 257 -15.93 -14.38 -27.03
C TYR A 257 -16.83 -14.81 -28.20
N THR A 258 -17.53 -13.87 -28.84
CA THR A 258 -18.49 -14.16 -29.93
C THR A 258 -18.11 -13.53 -31.27
N LEU A 259 -16.95 -12.90 -31.36
CA LEU A 259 -16.56 -12.12 -32.52
C LEU A 259 -15.73 -12.94 -33.49
N SER A 260 -16.01 -12.80 -34.79
CA SER A 260 -15.10 -13.24 -35.84
C SER A 260 -13.80 -12.40 -35.77
N PRO A 261 -12.69 -12.88 -36.39
CA PRO A 261 -11.45 -12.13 -36.48
C PRO A 261 -11.60 -10.73 -37.08
N ALA A 262 -12.42 -10.60 -38.11
CA ALA A 262 -12.69 -9.31 -38.77
C ALA A 262 -13.48 -8.34 -37.87
N GLU A 263 -14.51 -8.83 -37.18
CA GLU A 263 -15.32 -8.03 -36.26
C GLU A 263 -14.49 -7.57 -35.06
N LEU A 264 -13.54 -8.40 -34.58
CA LEU A 264 -12.64 -8.06 -33.49
C LEU A 264 -11.71 -6.88 -33.86
N VAL A 265 -11.11 -6.92 -35.05
CA VAL A 265 -10.29 -5.82 -35.60
C VAL A 265 -11.13 -4.58 -35.83
N GLU A 266 -12.34 -4.72 -36.39
CA GLU A 266 -13.24 -3.58 -36.59
C GLU A 266 -13.62 -2.91 -35.27
N ARG A 267 -13.86 -3.70 -34.20
CA ARG A 267 -14.12 -3.17 -32.87
C ARG A 267 -12.94 -2.35 -32.32
N ALA A 268 -11.73 -2.85 -32.45
CA ALA A 268 -10.52 -2.12 -32.10
C ALA A 268 -10.37 -0.82 -32.92
N ASN A 269 -10.63 -0.87 -34.21
CA ASN A 269 -10.59 0.31 -35.08
C ASN A 269 -11.63 1.36 -34.70
N ARG A 270 -12.85 0.96 -34.29
CA ARG A 270 -13.88 1.90 -33.78
C ARG A 270 -13.43 2.55 -32.47
N GLY A 271 -12.78 1.82 -31.56
CA GLY A 271 -12.19 2.40 -30.35
C GLY A 271 -11.13 3.44 -30.66
N ASN A 272 -10.29 3.17 -31.65
CA ASN A 272 -9.31 4.13 -32.12
C ASN A 272 -9.94 5.36 -32.82
N ALA A 273 -11.02 5.19 -33.56
CA ALA A 273 -11.73 6.30 -34.18
C ALA A 273 -12.30 7.26 -33.12
N LEU A 274 -12.95 6.72 -32.09
CA LEU A 274 -13.43 7.50 -30.95
C LEU A 274 -12.28 8.22 -30.20
N LEU A 275 -11.19 7.51 -29.91
CA LEU A 275 -10.02 8.08 -29.24
C LEU A 275 -9.42 9.22 -30.05
N LEU A 276 -9.29 9.04 -31.38
CA LEU A 276 -8.78 10.06 -32.29
C LEU A 276 -9.69 11.29 -32.34
N GLU A 277 -11.00 11.10 -32.44
CA GLU A 277 -12.01 12.17 -32.49
C GLU A 277 -11.96 13.02 -31.20
N GLU A 278 -11.90 12.37 -30.04
CA GLU A 278 -12.02 13.06 -28.76
C GLU A 278 -10.69 13.63 -28.23
N THR A 279 -9.56 13.05 -28.61
CA THR A 279 -8.25 13.39 -28.00
C THR A 279 -7.13 13.70 -29.00
N GLY A 280 -7.34 13.43 -30.28
CA GLY A 280 -6.27 13.51 -31.29
C GLY A 280 -5.26 12.36 -31.23
N ALA A 281 -5.43 11.38 -30.33
CA ALA A 281 -4.51 10.26 -30.13
C ALA A 281 -5.08 8.95 -30.70
N THR A 282 -4.20 7.97 -30.91
CA THR A 282 -4.57 6.58 -31.23
C THR A 282 -3.73 5.62 -30.41
N THR A 283 -4.16 4.36 -30.32
CA THR A 283 -3.42 3.33 -29.60
C THR A 283 -3.21 2.07 -30.44
N ARG A 284 -2.13 1.36 -30.17
CA ARG A 284 -1.88 0.01 -30.68
C ARG A 284 -1.95 -1.04 -29.58
N ILE A 285 -2.36 -0.64 -28.37
CA ILE A 285 -2.42 -1.51 -27.19
C ILE A 285 -3.83 -2.05 -27.07
N VAL A 286 -3.94 -3.38 -27.05
CA VAL A 286 -5.21 -4.07 -26.79
C VAL A 286 -5.06 -5.07 -25.64
N SER A 287 -6.13 -5.26 -24.89
CA SER A 287 -6.20 -6.29 -23.86
C SER A 287 -7.50 -7.09 -24.02
N PRO A 288 -7.41 -8.37 -24.42
CA PRO A 288 -8.55 -9.26 -24.41
C PRO A 288 -9.06 -9.45 -22.97
N LEU A 289 -10.37 -9.30 -22.74
CA LEU A 289 -10.95 -9.37 -21.40
C LEU A 289 -10.74 -10.71 -20.69
N ALA A 290 -10.68 -11.81 -21.47
CA ALA A 290 -10.43 -13.16 -20.97
C ALA A 290 -8.94 -13.59 -21.07
N GLY A 291 -8.04 -12.64 -21.38
CA GLY A 291 -6.64 -12.91 -21.68
C GLY A 291 -6.37 -13.32 -23.12
N SER A 292 -5.14 -13.17 -23.57
CA SER A 292 -4.72 -13.54 -24.94
C SER A 292 -4.81 -15.06 -25.19
N GLY A 293 -4.67 -15.87 -24.13
CA GLY A 293 -4.84 -17.31 -24.17
C GLY A 293 -6.21 -17.78 -24.64
N ALA A 294 -7.26 -16.97 -24.44
CA ALA A 294 -8.62 -17.28 -24.85
C ALA A 294 -8.92 -16.96 -26.33
N LEU A 295 -8.03 -16.26 -27.04
CA LEU A 295 -8.20 -15.97 -28.46
C LEU A 295 -7.97 -17.22 -29.33
N THR A 296 -8.77 -17.35 -30.41
CA THR A 296 -8.45 -18.34 -31.44
C THR A 296 -7.18 -17.93 -32.21
N PRO A 297 -6.48 -18.86 -32.85
CA PRO A 297 -5.31 -18.50 -33.68
C PRO A 297 -5.61 -17.43 -34.72
N GLU A 298 -6.80 -17.49 -35.34
CA GLU A 298 -7.23 -16.57 -36.40
C GLU A 298 -7.53 -15.17 -35.82
N GLN A 299 -8.11 -15.09 -34.62
CA GLN A 299 -8.34 -13.83 -33.92
C GLN A 299 -7.01 -13.16 -33.52
N LEU A 300 -6.08 -13.96 -33.01
CA LEU A 300 -4.72 -13.50 -32.66
C LEU A 300 -4.01 -12.95 -33.87
N GLU A 301 -3.96 -13.73 -34.97
CA GLU A 301 -3.28 -13.33 -36.22
C GLU A 301 -3.91 -12.05 -36.82
N ALA A 302 -5.24 -11.92 -36.77
CA ALA A 302 -5.92 -10.74 -37.29
C ALA A 302 -5.54 -9.46 -36.51
N LEU A 303 -5.47 -9.53 -35.17
CA LEU A 303 -5.05 -8.38 -34.35
C LEU A 303 -3.58 -8.01 -34.62
N ILE A 304 -2.69 -9.00 -34.68
CA ILE A 304 -1.26 -8.79 -34.93
C ILE A 304 -1.05 -8.21 -36.32
N SER A 305 -1.69 -8.76 -37.36
CA SER A 305 -1.62 -8.27 -38.74
C SER A 305 -2.17 -6.86 -38.89
N ALA A 306 -3.16 -6.45 -38.07
CA ALA A 306 -3.66 -5.09 -37.97
C ALA A 306 -2.72 -4.16 -37.19
N GLY A 307 -1.61 -4.65 -36.65
CA GLY A 307 -0.59 -3.90 -35.95
C GLY A 307 -0.88 -3.65 -34.47
N TYR A 308 -1.80 -4.40 -33.87
CA TYR A 308 -2.08 -4.32 -32.43
C TYR A 308 -1.08 -5.13 -31.64
N ARG A 309 -0.81 -4.70 -30.39
CA ARG A 309 0.01 -5.38 -29.38
C ARG A 309 -0.85 -5.80 -28.21
N LEU A 310 -0.78 -7.08 -27.88
CA LEU A 310 -1.61 -7.68 -26.85
C LEU A 310 -0.94 -7.59 -25.48
N TRP A 311 -1.68 -7.08 -24.50
CA TRP A 311 -1.26 -7.03 -23.11
C TRP A 311 -2.27 -7.74 -22.23
N ASP A 312 -1.81 -8.72 -21.47
CA ASP A 312 -2.61 -9.42 -20.48
C ASP A 312 -2.40 -8.81 -19.08
N THR A 313 -3.36 -9.03 -18.22
CA THR A 313 -3.23 -8.72 -16.81
C THR A 313 -2.71 -9.94 -16.08
N THR A 314 -1.70 -9.73 -15.21
CA THR A 314 -1.07 -10.82 -14.44
C THR A 314 -1.62 -10.91 -13.03
N LEU A 315 -2.30 -9.87 -12.55
CA LEU A 315 -2.91 -9.79 -11.24
C LEU A 315 -4.27 -9.09 -11.33
N ASP A 316 -5.32 -9.76 -10.91
CA ASP A 316 -6.66 -9.16 -10.76
C ASP A 316 -6.83 -8.63 -9.33
N SER A 317 -7.11 -7.35 -9.19
CA SER A 317 -7.35 -6.69 -7.89
C SER A 317 -8.65 -7.13 -7.22
N ARG A 318 -9.61 -7.63 -8.01
CA ARG A 318 -10.98 -8.03 -7.61
C ARG A 318 -11.79 -6.90 -6.96
N ASP A 319 -11.54 -5.68 -7.36
CA ASP A 319 -12.21 -4.47 -6.89
C ASP A 319 -13.71 -4.38 -7.25
N ASP A 320 -14.19 -5.27 -8.12
CA ASP A 320 -15.61 -5.50 -8.41
C ASP A 320 -16.33 -6.35 -7.35
N ASN A 321 -15.59 -7.14 -6.55
CA ASN A 321 -16.12 -8.09 -5.58
C ASN A 321 -15.60 -7.85 -4.16
N TYR A 322 -14.57 -7.02 -4.01
CA TYR A 322 -13.90 -6.79 -2.74
C TYR A 322 -14.12 -5.35 -2.25
N SER A 323 -14.11 -5.16 -0.94
CA SER A 323 -13.96 -3.83 -0.35
C SER A 323 -12.61 -3.22 -0.73
N ALA A 324 -12.49 -1.90 -0.63
CA ALA A 324 -11.25 -1.19 -0.91
C ALA A 324 -10.05 -1.79 -0.15
N TYR A 325 -10.25 -2.15 1.10
CA TYR A 325 -9.24 -2.80 1.93
C TYR A 325 -8.81 -4.17 1.38
N ARG A 326 -9.77 -5.06 1.09
CA ARG A 326 -9.43 -6.40 0.56
C ARG A 326 -8.73 -6.31 -0.79
N THR A 327 -9.18 -5.40 -1.63
CA THR A 327 -8.53 -5.08 -2.90
C THR A 327 -7.08 -4.67 -2.68
N ALA A 328 -6.83 -3.67 -1.84
CA ALA A 328 -5.48 -3.20 -1.55
C ALA A 328 -4.59 -4.29 -0.94
N ASN A 329 -5.11 -5.01 0.06
CA ASN A 329 -4.36 -6.09 0.71
C ASN A 329 -4.04 -7.25 -0.24
N SER A 330 -4.98 -7.63 -1.12
CA SER A 330 -4.74 -8.66 -2.13
C SER A 330 -3.60 -8.27 -3.08
N VAL A 331 -3.60 -7.01 -3.55
CA VAL A 331 -2.58 -6.49 -4.46
C VAL A 331 -1.22 -6.38 -3.77
N THR A 332 -1.15 -5.77 -2.58
CA THR A 332 0.12 -5.60 -1.86
C THR A 332 0.74 -6.92 -1.40
N THR A 333 -0.10 -7.89 -1.00
CA THR A 333 0.35 -9.26 -0.70
C THR A 333 0.90 -9.98 -1.94
N ALA A 334 0.31 -9.77 -3.11
CA ALA A 334 0.84 -10.32 -4.34
C ALA A 334 2.20 -9.69 -4.71
N PHE A 335 2.36 -8.39 -4.47
CA PHE A 335 3.63 -7.68 -4.68
C PHE A 335 4.78 -8.24 -3.82
N SER A 336 4.51 -8.62 -2.59
CA SER A 336 5.54 -9.20 -1.70
C SER A 336 5.94 -10.64 -2.04
N ARG A 337 5.42 -11.20 -3.14
CA ARG A 337 5.66 -12.59 -3.56
C ARG A 337 6.31 -12.72 -4.93
N THR A 338 6.66 -11.61 -5.57
CA THR A 338 7.23 -11.64 -6.93
C THR A 338 8.25 -10.53 -7.15
N ASP A 339 9.29 -10.83 -7.91
CA ASP A 339 10.27 -9.87 -8.42
C ASP A 339 10.02 -9.51 -9.90
N SER A 340 9.10 -10.23 -10.54
CA SER A 340 8.74 -10.03 -11.94
C SER A 340 7.87 -8.79 -12.11
N PRO A 341 7.84 -8.17 -13.31
CA PRO A 341 6.89 -7.14 -13.62
C PRO A 341 5.44 -7.64 -13.47
N VAL A 342 4.54 -6.74 -13.02
CA VAL A 342 3.14 -7.07 -12.78
C VAL A 342 2.22 -6.09 -13.52
N VAL A 343 1.23 -6.60 -14.23
CA VAL A 343 0.11 -5.82 -14.77
C VAL A 343 -1.11 -6.04 -13.88
N VAL A 344 -1.44 -5.03 -13.07
CA VAL A 344 -2.56 -5.09 -12.12
C VAL A 344 -3.82 -4.61 -12.79
N ARG A 345 -4.84 -5.48 -12.83
CA ARG A 345 -6.17 -5.13 -13.32
C ARG A 345 -7.00 -4.49 -12.23
N PHE A 346 -7.36 -3.25 -12.42
CA PHE A 346 -8.42 -2.55 -11.71
C PHE A 346 -9.60 -2.28 -12.64
N ARG A 347 -10.74 -1.93 -12.06
CA ARG A 347 -11.94 -1.52 -12.79
C ARG A 347 -12.40 -0.16 -12.28
N ASP A 348 -13.30 0.50 -13.00
CA ASP A 348 -13.97 1.71 -12.53
C ASP A 348 -15.07 1.33 -11.51
N ARG A 349 -14.72 1.33 -10.22
CA ARG A 349 -15.60 0.99 -9.10
C ARG A 349 -15.37 1.94 -7.93
N ASN A 350 -16.38 2.06 -7.04
CA ASN A 350 -16.27 2.89 -5.84
C ASN A 350 -15.16 2.44 -4.87
N ALA A 351 -14.82 1.15 -4.87
CA ALA A 351 -13.72 0.60 -4.05
C ALA A 351 -12.34 0.93 -4.61
N THR A 352 -12.22 1.29 -5.90
CA THR A 352 -10.94 1.35 -6.61
C THR A 352 -10.07 2.53 -6.15
N ALA A 353 -10.60 3.74 -6.08
CA ALA A 353 -9.81 4.91 -5.68
C ALA A 353 -9.30 4.81 -4.23
N PRO A 354 -10.09 4.41 -3.22
CA PRO A 354 -9.57 4.17 -1.86
C PRO A 354 -8.53 3.04 -1.80
N ALA A 355 -8.74 1.93 -2.53
CA ALA A 355 -7.79 0.84 -2.60
C ALA A 355 -6.47 1.28 -3.25
N LEU A 356 -6.56 2.02 -4.34
CA LEU A 356 -5.41 2.55 -5.09
C LEU A 356 -4.54 3.44 -4.21
N ARG A 357 -5.14 4.32 -3.39
CA ARG A 357 -4.39 5.17 -2.44
C ARG A 357 -3.53 4.33 -1.49
N THR A 358 -4.06 3.22 -0.98
CA THR A 358 -3.31 2.30 -0.12
C THR A 358 -2.20 1.57 -0.89
N VAL A 359 -2.50 1.07 -2.10
CA VAL A 359 -1.51 0.40 -2.97
C VAL A 359 -0.37 1.33 -3.34
N LEU A 360 -0.66 2.57 -3.76
CA LEU A 360 0.36 3.56 -4.11
C LEU A 360 1.19 4.01 -2.90
N GLY A 361 0.57 4.12 -1.72
CA GLY A 361 1.27 4.33 -0.45
C GLY A 361 2.27 3.21 -0.16
N TYR A 362 1.86 1.95 -0.30
CA TYR A 362 2.73 0.79 -0.18
C TYR A 362 3.86 0.79 -1.20
N MET A 363 3.55 1.05 -2.47
CA MET A 363 4.56 1.13 -3.55
C MET A 363 5.60 2.21 -3.26
N ARG A 364 5.18 3.39 -2.79
CA ARG A 364 6.09 4.49 -2.40
C ARG A 364 7.01 4.07 -1.26
N THR A 365 6.48 3.45 -0.22
CA THR A 365 7.25 3.00 0.95
C THR A 365 8.29 1.93 0.59
N ASN A 366 7.96 1.04 -0.35
CA ASN A 366 8.83 -0.07 -0.76
C ASN A 366 9.68 0.24 -2.01
N GLY A 367 9.66 1.47 -2.50
CA GLY A 367 10.43 1.86 -3.70
C GLY A 367 10.01 1.12 -4.97
N ILE A 368 8.73 0.74 -5.07
CA ILE A 368 8.17 0.07 -6.25
C ILE A 368 7.80 1.14 -7.28
N THR A 369 8.28 0.99 -8.51
CA THR A 369 7.99 1.90 -9.60
C THR A 369 6.79 1.44 -10.42
N SER A 370 6.08 2.40 -11.04
CA SER A 370 5.03 2.11 -12.02
C SER A 370 5.26 2.85 -13.32
N ALA A 371 4.67 2.35 -14.39
CA ALA A 371 4.68 3.00 -15.70
C ALA A 371 3.35 2.74 -16.44
N GLY A 372 3.01 3.61 -17.38
CA GLY A 372 1.99 3.31 -18.38
C GLY A 372 2.49 2.23 -19.37
N ILE A 373 1.58 1.42 -19.86
CA ILE A 373 1.87 0.45 -20.91
C ILE A 373 2.25 1.22 -22.18
N SER A 374 3.28 0.75 -22.88
CA SER A 374 3.81 1.41 -24.07
C SER A 374 4.14 0.40 -25.17
N VAL A 375 3.96 0.80 -26.41
CA VAL A 375 4.36 0.02 -27.58
C VAL A 375 5.88 -0.16 -27.69
N LEU A 376 6.66 0.63 -26.94
CA LEU A 376 8.13 0.54 -26.91
C LEU A 376 8.64 -0.56 -25.97
N ARG A 377 7.76 -1.21 -25.21
CA ARG A 377 8.10 -2.31 -24.30
C ARG A 377 7.60 -3.62 -24.86
N ALA A 378 8.31 -4.70 -24.53
CA ALA A 378 7.82 -6.05 -24.83
C ALA A 378 6.47 -6.27 -24.14
N PRO A 379 5.45 -6.73 -24.85
CA PRO A 379 4.15 -7.00 -24.26
C PRO A 379 4.21 -8.17 -23.27
N MET A 380 3.42 -8.09 -22.21
CA MET A 380 3.21 -9.19 -21.27
C MET A 380 1.91 -9.89 -21.64
N ASN A 381 2.00 -11.11 -22.13
CA ASN A 381 0.83 -11.92 -22.52
C ASN A 381 1.14 -13.43 -22.44
N GLU A 382 0.11 -14.25 -22.51
CA GLU A 382 0.22 -15.72 -22.47
C GLU A 382 0.69 -16.32 -23.80
N ARG A 383 0.81 -15.51 -24.85
CA ARG A 383 1.28 -15.93 -26.17
C ARG A 383 2.72 -15.52 -26.37
N SER A 384 3.46 -16.30 -27.12
CA SER A 384 4.87 -16.04 -27.43
C SER A 384 5.09 -14.86 -28.41
N ASP A 385 4.08 -14.02 -28.61
CA ASP A 385 4.20 -12.88 -29.51
C ASP A 385 4.93 -11.73 -28.83
N VAL A 386 6.11 -11.46 -29.33
CA VAL A 386 7.03 -10.40 -28.88
C VAL A 386 7.00 -9.16 -29.76
N ARG A 387 6.06 -9.06 -30.69
CA ARG A 387 5.94 -7.93 -31.62
C ARG A 387 5.13 -6.78 -31.04
#